data_85e8426b301e69369953ccafe642df4f
#
_entry.id   85e8426b301e69369953ccafe642df4f
#
_cell.length_a   1.000
_cell.length_b   1.000
_cell.length_c   1.000
_cell.angle_alpha   90.00
_cell.angle_beta   90.00
_cell.angle_gamma   90.00
#
_symmetry.space_group_name_H-M   'P 1'
#
loop_
_entity.id
_entity.type
_entity.pdbx_description
1 polymer ?
#
loop_
_entity_poly.entity_id
_entity_poly.type
_entity_poly.pdbx_seq_one_letter_code
_entity_poly.pdbx_strand_id
1 'polypeptide(L)'
;MYKIVQMVPALGWGGAQVFCIQLCNELAKKPGYEVTLISMYHHDAKKHLPLSMLDEKVKFITLGKKPGIDPRMFLKIYKTLKSIRPNVVHTHLHSGYYCFFAYLFLKYPYKKIHTLHNLAKEDAPPHGRKMFKYFFKKNIIEAVTISEEVHTSAVAEYGSCIKTLIPNGSDAVKATPAFASTKEKINSLKINADTKVLLNVARITRQKNQKLLLDVMQMLKYENVIAVILGDYVADDKIIYDELITNKPPNVHLLGKVSNVSDYYLCADAFVLTSIFEGLPISLLEALSAGVIPVCTPVGGIISIVKKDIGFLSEDVSTASFYNTLKTYLNADKSLIENLKNNGRELYNKEYSMKSCADKYDALYHSL
;
A
#
# COMPACT_ATOMS: atom_id res chain seq x y z
N MET A 1 21.30 6.91 21.37
CA MET A 1 20.41 7.13 20.22
C MET A 1 20.11 5.78 19.59
N TYR A 2 18.83 5.43 19.42
CA TYR A 2 18.40 4.14 18.88
C TYR A 2 18.32 4.22 17.35
N LYS A 3 19.19 3.49 16.66
CA LYS A 3 19.39 3.60 15.21
C LYS A 3 18.54 2.55 14.48
N ILE A 4 17.66 3.01 13.61
CA ILE A 4 16.79 2.16 12.79
C ILE A 4 17.16 2.37 11.32
N VAL A 5 17.42 1.28 10.62
CA VAL A 5 17.56 1.26 9.16
C VAL A 5 16.33 0.59 8.55
N GLN A 6 15.62 1.35 7.74
CA GLN A 6 14.58 0.85 6.84
C GLN A 6 15.20 0.65 5.45
N MET A 7 14.95 -0.47 4.79
CA MET A 7 15.54 -0.74 3.48
C MET A 7 14.49 -1.19 2.45
N VAL A 8 14.47 -0.48 1.32
CA VAL A 8 13.61 -0.80 0.18
C VAL A 8 14.45 -0.97 -1.10
N PRO A 9 13.95 -1.69 -2.11
CA PRO A 9 14.64 -1.76 -3.40
C PRO A 9 14.77 -0.39 -4.06
N ALA A 10 13.66 0.31 -4.21
CA ALA A 10 13.56 1.66 -4.79
C ALA A 10 12.34 2.37 -4.20
N LEU A 11 12.30 3.68 -4.29
CA LEU A 11 11.13 4.48 -3.90
C LEU A 11 10.14 4.62 -5.07
N GLY A 12 9.78 3.50 -5.71
CA GLY A 12 8.78 3.49 -6.77
C GLY A 12 7.38 3.85 -6.26
N TRP A 13 6.46 4.10 -7.19
CA TRP A 13 5.07 4.43 -6.89
C TRP A 13 4.26 3.16 -6.54
N GLY A 14 4.40 2.68 -5.32
CA GLY A 14 3.70 1.51 -4.81
C GLY A 14 3.36 1.63 -3.32
N GLY A 15 2.36 0.89 -2.87
CA GLY A 15 1.89 0.95 -1.49
C GLY A 15 2.98 0.64 -0.46
N ALA A 16 3.81 -0.39 -0.70
CA ALA A 16 4.90 -0.74 0.20
C ALA A 16 5.95 0.37 0.36
N GLN A 17 6.21 1.14 -0.71
CA GLN A 17 7.15 2.25 -0.68
C GLN A 17 6.58 3.47 0.04
N VAL A 18 5.30 3.81 -0.21
CA VAL A 18 4.59 4.86 0.53
C VAL A 18 4.54 4.51 2.01
N PHE A 19 4.15 3.28 2.35
CA PHE A 19 4.17 2.76 3.72
C PHE A 19 5.54 2.94 4.38
N CYS A 20 6.62 2.55 3.70
CA CYS A 20 7.97 2.64 4.26
C CYS A 20 8.40 4.09 4.54
N ILE A 21 8.06 5.04 3.66
CA ILE A 21 8.30 6.48 3.87
C ILE A 21 7.52 6.97 5.11
N GLN A 22 6.23 6.68 5.17
CA GLN A 22 5.38 7.11 6.28
C GLN A 22 5.81 6.49 7.61
N LEU A 23 6.21 5.21 7.62
CA LEU A 23 6.76 4.56 8.81
C LEU A 23 8.08 5.21 9.26
N CYS A 24 8.98 5.53 8.33
CA CYS A 24 10.21 6.26 8.64
C CYS A 24 9.91 7.61 9.29
N ASN A 25 8.98 8.38 8.71
CA ASN A 25 8.59 9.69 9.21
C ASN A 25 8.00 9.60 10.62
N GLU A 26 7.12 8.62 10.85
CA GLU A 26 6.48 8.47 12.16
C GLU A 26 7.48 8.01 13.25
N LEU A 27 8.38 7.09 12.91
CA LEU A 27 9.45 6.67 13.82
C LEU A 27 10.44 7.82 14.12
N ALA A 28 10.73 8.68 13.15
CA ALA A 28 11.65 9.81 13.34
C ALA A 28 11.09 10.91 14.27
N LYS A 29 9.78 10.90 14.55
CA LYS A 29 9.17 11.80 15.56
C LYS A 29 9.47 11.36 16.99
N LYS A 30 9.82 10.07 17.18
CA LYS A 30 10.08 9.53 18.53
C LYS A 30 11.41 10.05 19.09
N PRO A 31 11.44 10.57 20.32
CA PRO A 31 12.68 11.06 20.94
C PRO A 31 13.75 9.96 21.02
N GLY A 32 14.98 10.31 20.71
CA GLY A 32 16.11 9.39 20.81
C GLY A 32 16.31 8.44 19.63
N TYR A 33 15.46 8.53 18.57
CA TYR A 33 15.58 7.72 17.37
C TYR A 33 16.39 8.41 16.28
N GLU A 34 17.20 7.62 15.57
CA GLU A 34 17.89 8.00 14.34
C GLU A 34 17.45 7.05 13.24
N VAL A 35 16.62 7.54 12.33
CA VAL A 35 16.02 6.73 11.24
C VAL A 35 16.77 6.97 9.94
N THR A 36 17.21 5.89 9.30
CA THR A 36 17.85 5.92 7.99
C THR A 36 17.03 5.10 7.01
N LEU A 37 16.61 5.69 5.90
CA LEU A 37 15.99 4.99 4.77
C LEU A 37 17.05 4.71 3.71
N ILE A 38 17.24 3.43 3.37
CA ILE A 38 18.16 3.00 2.32
C ILE A 38 17.37 2.52 1.12
N SER A 39 17.59 3.15 -0.04
CA SER A 39 17.15 2.66 -1.35
C SER A 39 18.31 1.94 -2.03
N MET A 40 18.09 0.72 -2.53
CA MET A 40 19.13 0.01 -3.27
C MET A 40 19.44 0.67 -4.63
N TYR A 41 18.40 1.08 -5.37
CA TYR A 41 18.58 1.84 -6.61
C TYR A 41 18.83 3.33 -6.34
N HIS A 42 19.46 4.02 -7.29
CA HIS A 42 19.50 5.47 -7.27
C HIS A 42 18.09 6.06 -7.37
N HIS A 43 17.88 7.17 -6.70
CA HIS A 43 16.63 7.90 -6.81
C HIS A 43 16.56 8.61 -8.19
N ASP A 44 15.44 8.41 -8.87
CA ASP A 44 15.10 9.09 -10.13
C ASP A 44 13.79 9.85 -9.90
N ALA A 45 13.86 11.16 -9.86
CA ALA A 45 12.71 12.02 -9.57
C ALA A 45 11.53 11.87 -10.55
N LYS A 46 11.79 11.37 -11.78
CA LYS A 46 10.73 11.11 -12.77
C LYS A 46 10.00 9.80 -12.53
N LYS A 47 10.67 8.80 -11.91
CA LYS A 47 10.16 7.44 -11.76
C LYS A 47 9.78 7.10 -10.32
N HIS A 48 10.29 7.85 -9.34
CA HIS A 48 10.16 7.54 -7.93
C HIS A 48 9.29 8.58 -7.20
N LEU A 49 8.84 8.21 -6.00
CA LEU A 49 8.17 9.10 -5.06
C LEU A 49 9.07 10.31 -4.74
N PRO A 50 8.51 11.51 -4.62
CA PRO A 50 9.28 12.69 -4.27
C PRO A 50 9.98 12.56 -2.92
N LEU A 51 11.25 12.96 -2.83
CA LEU A 51 11.98 12.98 -1.55
C LEU A 51 11.39 13.99 -0.55
N SER A 52 10.61 14.94 -1.03
CA SER A 52 9.85 15.87 -0.16
C SER A 52 8.77 15.18 0.69
N MET A 53 8.46 13.91 0.41
CA MET A 53 7.60 13.10 1.29
C MET A 53 8.35 12.58 2.53
N LEU A 54 9.69 12.59 2.53
CA LEU A 54 10.48 12.22 3.71
C LEU A 54 10.61 13.41 4.65
N ASP A 55 10.41 13.15 5.95
CA ASP A 55 10.73 14.10 7.02
C ASP A 55 12.25 14.41 6.99
N GLU A 56 12.61 15.66 7.25
CA GLU A 56 14.01 16.13 7.25
C GLU A 56 14.89 15.39 8.26
N LYS A 57 14.30 14.81 9.32
CA LYS A 57 14.99 14.00 10.32
C LYS A 57 15.38 12.62 9.81
N VAL A 58 14.80 12.15 8.69
CA VAL A 58 15.10 10.84 8.11
C VAL A 58 16.32 10.95 7.19
N LYS A 59 17.39 10.24 7.52
CA LYS A 59 18.55 10.15 6.63
C LYS A 59 18.23 9.29 5.43
N PHE A 60 18.50 9.79 4.21
CA PHE A 60 18.28 9.03 2.98
C PHE A 60 19.60 8.63 2.32
N ILE A 61 19.75 7.35 1.98
CA ILE A 61 20.94 6.79 1.34
C ILE A 61 20.54 5.98 0.12
N THR A 62 21.26 6.15 -1.00
CA THR A 62 21.12 5.30 -2.17
C THR A 62 22.38 4.47 -2.42
N LEU A 63 22.20 3.22 -2.82
CA LEU A 63 23.32 2.30 -3.02
C LEU A 63 23.72 2.10 -4.47
N GLY A 64 22.95 2.58 -5.45
CA GLY A 64 23.30 2.52 -6.88
C GLY A 64 23.34 1.10 -7.44
N LYS A 65 22.34 0.28 -7.09
CA LYS A 65 22.15 -1.05 -7.65
C LYS A 65 21.92 -0.98 -9.16
N LYS A 66 22.53 -1.88 -9.92
CA LYS A 66 22.24 -2.06 -11.35
C LYS A 66 21.01 -2.96 -11.55
N PRO A 67 20.31 -2.85 -12.70
CA PRO A 67 19.23 -3.79 -13.05
C PRO A 67 19.68 -5.25 -12.99
N GLY A 68 18.74 -6.15 -12.70
CA GLY A 68 19.04 -7.58 -12.54
C GLY A 68 19.70 -7.91 -11.19
N ILE A 69 20.35 -9.07 -11.10
CA ILE A 69 21.12 -9.48 -9.92
C ILE A 69 22.45 -8.74 -9.91
N ASP A 70 22.71 -7.98 -8.84
CA ASP A 70 23.95 -7.23 -8.65
C ASP A 70 24.72 -7.73 -7.41
N PRO A 71 25.69 -8.65 -7.57
CA PRO A 71 26.41 -9.24 -6.43
C PRO A 71 27.19 -8.23 -5.58
N ARG A 72 27.56 -7.07 -6.15
CA ARG A 72 28.27 -6.02 -5.41
C ARG A 72 27.40 -5.44 -4.27
N MET A 73 26.07 -5.55 -4.38
CA MET A 73 25.14 -5.07 -3.36
C MET A 73 25.31 -5.79 -2.03
N PHE A 74 25.59 -7.08 -2.02
CA PHE A 74 25.84 -7.82 -0.78
C PHE A 74 26.96 -7.17 0.06
N LEU A 75 28.08 -6.86 -0.60
CA LEU A 75 29.21 -6.23 0.08
C LEU A 75 28.95 -4.76 0.41
N LYS A 76 28.26 -4.03 -0.48
CA LYS A 76 27.95 -2.62 -0.27
C LYS A 76 26.99 -2.44 0.92
N ILE A 77 25.95 -3.26 1.00
CA ILE A 77 25.02 -3.27 2.14
C ILE A 77 25.75 -3.65 3.42
N TYR A 78 26.57 -4.71 3.40
CA TYR A 78 27.39 -5.10 4.54
C TYR A 78 28.24 -3.93 5.06
N LYS A 79 28.99 -3.24 4.17
CA LYS A 79 29.84 -2.09 4.56
C LYS A 79 29.02 -0.93 5.08
N THR A 80 27.88 -0.62 4.47
CA THR A 80 26.98 0.47 4.90
C THR A 80 26.41 0.18 6.29
N LEU A 81 25.87 -1.01 6.51
CA LEU A 81 25.33 -1.39 7.83
C LEU A 81 26.43 -1.45 8.91
N LYS A 82 27.63 -1.93 8.55
CA LYS A 82 28.81 -1.93 9.45
C LYS A 82 29.20 -0.51 9.87
N SER A 83 29.10 0.47 8.98
CA SER A 83 29.39 1.88 9.26
C SER A 83 28.30 2.53 10.14
N ILE A 84 27.02 2.30 9.82
CA ILE A 84 25.89 2.88 10.57
C ILE A 84 25.80 2.27 11.97
N ARG A 85 26.05 0.95 12.10
CA ARG A 85 25.87 0.14 13.33
C ARG A 85 24.44 0.29 13.89
N PRO A 86 23.39 -0.06 13.11
CA PRO A 86 22.02 0.09 13.55
C PRO A 86 21.67 -0.90 14.67
N ASN A 87 20.68 -0.52 15.51
CA ASN A 87 20.03 -1.41 16.46
C ASN A 87 18.99 -2.32 15.76
N VAL A 88 18.39 -1.81 14.68
CA VAL A 88 17.37 -2.51 13.88
C VAL A 88 17.67 -2.36 12.40
N VAL A 89 17.60 -3.46 11.67
CA VAL A 89 17.55 -3.49 10.20
C VAL A 89 16.20 -4.10 9.79
N HIS A 90 15.34 -3.27 9.24
CA HIS A 90 14.01 -3.65 8.77
C HIS A 90 13.96 -3.57 7.24
N THR A 91 13.73 -4.69 6.59
CA THR A 91 13.76 -4.83 5.14
C THR A 91 12.35 -5.05 4.57
N HIS A 92 12.13 -4.53 3.37
CA HIS A 92 10.87 -4.61 2.65
C HIS A 92 11.10 -5.14 1.24
N LEU A 93 10.17 -5.92 0.72
CA LEU A 93 10.23 -6.49 -0.63
C LEU A 93 11.55 -7.27 -0.81
N HIS A 94 12.10 -7.31 -2.02
CA HIS A 94 13.32 -8.06 -2.29
C HIS A 94 14.63 -7.44 -1.72
N SER A 95 14.56 -6.35 -0.94
CA SER A 95 15.76 -5.79 -0.30
C SER A 95 16.38 -6.74 0.72
N GLY A 96 15.55 -7.52 1.43
CA GLY A 96 16.01 -8.51 2.41
C GLY A 96 16.92 -9.58 1.82
N TYR A 97 16.74 -9.93 0.55
CA TYR A 97 17.61 -10.87 -0.16
C TYR A 97 19.08 -10.39 -0.18
N TYR A 98 19.31 -9.11 -0.42
CA TYR A 98 20.66 -8.55 -0.50
C TYR A 98 21.32 -8.32 0.87
N CYS A 99 20.58 -8.46 1.97
CA CYS A 99 21.13 -8.38 3.33
C CYS A 99 21.80 -9.68 3.81
N PHE A 100 21.83 -10.75 2.99
CA PHE A 100 22.35 -12.08 3.35
C PHE A 100 23.69 -12.03 4.06
N PHE A 101 24.70 -11.37 3.49
CA PHE A 101 26.03 -11.28 4.12
C PHE A 101 26.01 -10.44 5.41
N ALA A 102 25.21 -9.38 5.45
CA ALA A 102 25.08 -8.58 6.66
C ALA A 102 24.45 -9.41 7.79
N TYR A 103 23.43 -10.20 7.49
CA TYR A 103 22.75 -11.05 8.46
C TYR A 103 23.66 -12.12 9.08
N LEU A 104 24.61 -12.64 8.32
CA LEU A 104 25.51 -13.70 8.77
C LEU A 104 26.82 -13.19 9.37
N PHE A 105 27.37 -12.08 8.87
CA PHE A 105 28.74 -11.70 9.15
C PHE A 105 28.92 -10.42 9.98
N LEU A 106 27.86 -9.63 10.23
CA LEU A 106 27.95 -8.53 11.19
C LEU A 106 27.96 -9.09 12.62
N LYS A 107 29.03 -8.80 13.36
CA LYS A 107 29.31 -9.38 14.68
C LYS A 107 28.78 -8.59 15.88
N TYR A 108 28.08 -7.47 15.66
CA TYR A 108 27.41 -6.74 16.74
C TYR A 108 25.93 -7.13 16.83
N PRO A 109 25.30 -7.04 18.01
CA PRO A 109 23.89 -7.38 18.17
C PRO A 109 23.02 -6.34 17.48
N TYR A 110 22.10 -6.79 16.63
CA TYR A 110 21.07 -5.96 16.03
C TYR A 110 19.87 -6.84 15.64
N LYS A 111 18.71 -6.24 15.64
CA LYS A 111 17.45 -6.92 15.31
C LYS A 111 17.23 -6.89 13.81
N LYS A 112 16.75 -8.01 13.26
CA LYS A 112 16.59 -8.23 11.83
C LYS A 112 15.14 -8.54 11.57
N ILE A 113 14.46 -7.69 10.81
CA ILE A 113 13.03 -7.77 10.54
C ILE A 113 12.80 -7.71 9.04
N HIS A 114 11.83 -8.48 8.58
CA HIS A 114 11.38 -8.44 7.19
C HIS A 114 9.86 -8.42 7.13
N THR A 115 9.29 -7.37 6.49
CA THR A 115 7.86 -7.28 6.25
C THR A 115 7.50 -7.86 4.89
N LEU A 116 6.60 -8.85 4.90
CA LEU A 116 5.97 -9.45 3.73
C LEU A 116 4.77 -8.59 3.31
N HIS A 117 4.87 -7.92 2.16
CA HIS A 117 3.85 -6.98 1.65
C HIS A 117 2.84 -7.62 0.72
N ASN A 118 3.03 -8.89 0.35
CA ASN A 118 2.16 -9.63 -0.55
C ASN A 118 2.06 -11.10 -0.11
N LEU A 119 1.23 -11.88 -0.81
CA LEU A 119 1.22 -13.33 -0.62
C LEU A 119 2.65 -13.88 -0.76
N ALA A 120 3.02 -14.84 0.06
CA ALA A 120 4.41 -15.31 0.18
C ALA A 120 5.03 -15.76 -1.16
N LYS A 121 4.22 -16.31 -2.07
CA LYS A 121 4.68 -16.72 -3.41
C LYS A 121 4.97 -15.53 -4.33
N GLU A 122 4.28 -14.41 -4.13
CA GLU A 122 4.40 -13.18 -4.91
C GLU A 122 5.41 -12.19 -4.30
N ASP A 123 5.76 -12.36 -3.02
CA ASP A 123 6.67 -11.45 -2.30
C ASP A 123 8.14 -11.69 -2.67
N ALA A 124 8.50 -12.93 -2.99
CA ALA A 124 9.88 -13.28 -3.34
C ALA A 124 9.96 -14.40 -4.40
N PRO A 125 10.99 -14.38 -5.29
CA PRO A 125 11.22 -15.45 -6.26
C PRO A 125 11.61 -16.77 -5.55
N PRO A 126 11.50 -17.93 -6.23
CA PRO A 126 11.71 -19.23 -5.59
C PRO A 126 13.00 -19.39 -4.78
N HIS A 127 14.12 -18.87 -5.30
CA HIS A 127 15.39 -18.90 -4.59
C HIS A 127 15.41 -17.99 -3.36
N GLY A 128 14.77 -16.82 -3.45
CA GLY A 128 14.59 -15.90 -2.31
C GLY A 128 13.73 -16.53 -1.21
N ARG A 129 12.63 -17.22 -1.59
CA ARG A 129 11.77 -17.94 -0.62
C ARG A 129 12.52 -19.02 0.14
N LYS A 130 13.38 -19.80 -0.54
CA LYS A 130 14.23 -20.80 0.13
C LYS A 130 15.16 -20.16 1.16
N MET A 131 15.76 -19.03 0.83
CA MET A 131 16.62 -18.27 1.74
C MET A 131 15.83 -17.74 2.95
N PHE A 132 14.68 -17.08 2.72
CA PHE A 132 13.83 -16.59 3.80
C PHE A 132 13.33 -17.72 4.69
N LYS A 133 12.91 -18.85 4.11
CA LYS A 133 12.50 -20.05 4.87
C LYS A 133 13.58 -20.52 5.83
N TYR A 134 14.84 -20.54 5.39
CA TYR A 134 15.96 -20.88 6.26
C TYR A 134 16.12 -19.85 7.40
N PHE A 135 16.11 -18.55 7.06
CA PHE A 135 16.34 -17.52 8.06
C PHE A 135 15.18 -17.40 9.08
N PHE A 136 13.95 -17.51 8.64
CA PHE A 136 12.80 -17.49 9.54
C PHE A 136 12.78 -18.73 10.47
N LYS A 137 13.01 -19.93 9.93
CA LYS A 137 13.09 -21.17 10.75
C LYS A 137 14.23 -21.17 11.76
N LYS A 138 15.31 -20.47 11.48
CA LYS A 138 16.46 -20.32 12.40
C LYS A 138 16.35 -19.10 13.31
N ASN A 139 15.22 -18.40 13.29
CA ASN A 139 15.00 -17.16 14.04
C ASN A 139 16.12 -16.12 13.82
N ILE A 140 16.73 -16.10 12.61
CA ILE A 140 17.75 -15.11 12.24
C ILE A 140 17.08 -13.79 11.88
N ILE A 141 15.88 -13.85 11.28
CA ILE A 141 15.06 -12.70 10.86
C ILE A 141 13.68 -12.92 11.43
N GLU A 142 13.10 -11.90 12.05
CA GLU A 142 11.68 -11.85 12.41
C GLU A 142 10.87 -11.49 11.16
N ALA A 143 9.89 -12.34 10.83
CA ALA A 143 8.97 -12.09 9.72
C ALA A 143 7.73 -11.38 10.23
N VAL A 144 7.36 -10.27 9.59
CA VAL A 144 6.11 -9.56 9.87
C VAL A 144 5.19 -9.67 8.67
N THR A 145 3.95 -10.03 8.89
CA THR A 145 2.88 -10.08 7.89
C THR A 145 1.90 -8.93 8.09
N ILE A 146 1.27 -8.46 7.01
CA ILE A 146 0.47 -7.21 7.02
C ILE A 146 -1.05 -7.45 7.02
N SER A 147 -1.49 -8.69 6.88
CA SER A 147 -2.90 -9.09 6.94
C SER A 147 -3.01 -10.57 7.27
N GLU A 148 -4.19 -11.02 7.69
CA GLU A 148 -4.48 -12.44 7.98
C GLU A 148 -4.24 -13.34 6.76
N GLU A 149 -4.57 -12.88 5.56
CA GLU A 149 -4.34 -13.67 4.35
C GLU A 149 -2.85 -13.79 4.03
N VAL A 150 -2.09 -12.69 4.13
CA VAL A 150 -0.62 -12.73 3.98
C VAL A 150 -0.02 -13.62 5.06
N HIS A 151 -0.55 -13.58 6.28
CA HIS A 151 -0.10 -14.43 7.38
C HIS A 151 -0.34 -15.92 7.07
N THR A 152 -1.55 -16.29 6.69
CA THR A 152 -1.90 -17.65 6.31
C THR A 152 -1.04 -18.16 5.15
N SER A 153 -0.85 -17.34 4.11
CA SER A 153 0.02 -17.64 2.99
C SER A 153 1.48 -17.83 3.42
N ALA A 154 1.98 -16.98 4.34
CA ALA A 154 3.35 -17.05 4.85
C ALA A 154 3.56 -18.30 5.74
N VAL A 155 2.59 -18.64 6.59
CA VAL A 155 2.62 -19.88 7.38
C VAL A 155 2.63 -21.12 6.47
N ALA A 156 1.81 -21.13 5.42
CA ALA A 156 1.79 -22.24 4.45
C ALA A 156 3.14 -22.41 3.72
N GLU A 157 3.83 -21.31 3.35
CA GLU A 157 5.11 -21.36 2.63
C GLU A 157 6.31 -21.60 3.57
N TYR A 158 6.35 -20.91 4.70
CA TYR A 158 7.54 -20.86 5.58
C TYR A 158 7.41 -21.70 6.84
N GLY A 159 6.18 -22.00 7.28
CA GLY A 159 5.88 -22.80 8.47
C GLY A 159 5.49 -21.95 9.69
N SER A 160 5.29 -22.63 10.83
CA SER A 160 4.83 -22.05 12.11
C SER A 160 5.81 -21.07 12.78
N CYS A 161 6.96 -20.82 12.17
CA CYS A 161 7.89 -19.78 12.63
C CYS A 161 7.39 -18.35 12.31
N ILE A 162 6.39 -18.20 11.45
CA ILE A 162 5.73 -16.92 11.18
C ILE A 162 4.70 -16.69 12.29
N LYS A 163 4.90 -15.65 13.11
CA LYS A 163 4.07 -15.41 14.30
C LYS A 163 3.56 -13.98 14.40
N THR A 164 4.26 -13.04 13.78
CA THR A 164 4.01 -11.62 13.95
C THR A 164 3.15 -11.09 12.82
N LEU A 165 2.00 -10.48 13.17
CA LEU A 165 1.14 -9.77 12.27
C LEU A 165 1.01 -8.32 12.76
N ILE A 166 1.43 -7.37 11.91
CA ILE A 166 1.26 -5.94 12.11
C ILE A 166 0.61 -5.38 10.84
N PRO A 167 -0.65 -5.00 10.89
CA PRO A 167 -1.33 -4.42 9.73
C PRO A 167 -0.62 -3.16 9.23
N ASN A 168 -0.65 -2.94 7.92
CA ASN A 168 -0.18 -1.66 7.37
C ASN A 168 -0.96 -0.50 8.00
N GLY A 169 -0.26 0.62 8.20
CA GLY A 169 -0.86 1.90 8.47
C GLY A 169 -0.75 2.84 7.27
N SER A 170 -1.48 3.92 7.32
CA SER A 170 -1.33 5.06 6.40
C SER A 170 -1.43 6.38 7.14
N ASP A 171 -0.88 7.45 6.56
CA ASP A 171 -1.15 8.79 7.03
C ASP A 171 -2.61 9.17 6.76
N ALA A 172 -3.18 10.01 7.61
CA ALA A 172 -4.52 10.53 7.39
C ALA A 172 -4.56 11.43 6.13
N VAL A 173 -5.58 11.26 5.33
CA VAL A 173 -5.85 12.13 4.17
C VAL A 173 -6.12 13.55 4.65
N LYS A 174 -5.43 14.52 4.05
CA LYS A 174 -5.58 15.96 4.32
C LYS A 174 -5.64 16.73 3.01
N ALA A 175 -6.41 17.81 3.01
CA ALA A 175 -6.45 18.72 1.88
C ALA A 175 -5.08 19.32 1.58
N THR A 176 -4.72 19.36 0.29
CA THR A 176 -3.53 20.05 -0.19
C THR A 176 -3.87 21.49 -0.63
N PRO A 177 -2.90 22.34 -0.90
CA PRO A 177 -3.17 23.66 -1.51
C PRO A 177 -3.94 23.59 -2.84
N ALA A 178 -3.93 22.44 -3.53
CA ALA A 178 -4.65 22.24 -4.78
C ALA A 178 -6.11 21.76 -4.58
N PHE A 179 -6.62 21.64 -3.34
CA PHE A 179 -7.95 21.08 -3.08
C PHE A 179 -9.07 21.83 -3.80
N ALA A 180 -9.05 23.17 -3.79
CA ALA A 180 -10.09 23.96 -4.46
C ALA A 180 -10.16 23.66 -5.97
N SER A 181 -9.03 23.67 -6.65
CA SER A 181 -8.95 23.35 -8.09
C SER A 181 -9.31 21.90 -8.39
N THR A 182 -8.96 20.95 -7.51
CA THR A 182 -9.36 19.55 -7.65
C THR A 182 -10.87 19.41 -7.52
N LYS A 183 -11.49 20.10 -6.55
CA LYS A 183 -12.94 20.09 -6.36
C LYS A 183 -13.68 20.67 -7.60
N GLU A 184 -13.19 21.76 -8.15
CA GLU A 184 -13.73 22.32 -9.40
C GLU A 184 -13.62 21.33 -10.56
N LYS A 185 -12.45 20.69 -10.72
CA LYS A 185 -12.25 19.65 -11.73
C LYS A 185 -13.22 18.50 -11.57
N ILE A 186 -13.40 17.97 -10.35
CA ILE A 186 -14.38 16.90 -10.11
C ILE A 186 -15.80 17.37 -10.41
N ASN A 187 -16.17 18.59 -10.00
CA ASN A 187 -17.50 19.13 -10.28
C ASN A 187 -17.76 19.30 -11.78
N SER A 188 -16.76 19.64 -12.60
CA SER A 188 -16.90 19.73 -14.05
C SER A 188 -17.08 18.37 -14.73
N LEU A 189 -16.76 17.27 -14.07
CA LEU A 189 -16.99 15.90 -14.56
C LEU A 189 -18.38 15.36 -14.19
N LYS A 190 -19.06 15.97 -13.20
CA LYS A 190 -20.38 15.52 -12.75
C LYS A 190 -21.45 15.82 -13.78
N ILE A 191 -22.44 14.94 -13.88
CA ILE A 191 -23.64 15.12 -14.72
C ILE A 191 -24.51 16.26 -14.14
N ASN A 192 -24.66 16.26 -12.81
CA ASN A 192 -25.37 17.29 -12.04
C ASN A 192 -24.83 17.33 -10.58
N ALA A 193 -25.40 18.18 -9.74
CA ALA A 193 -24.95 18.37 -8.36
C ALA A 193 -25.02 17.08 -7.51
N ASP A 194 -26.00 16.21 -7.76
CA ASP A 194 -26.23 14.97 -7.01
C ASP A 194 -25.47 13.76 -7.54
N THR A 195 -24.63 13.96 -8.58
CA THR A 195 -23.84 12.88 -9.19
C THR A 195 -22.90 12.26 -8.16
N LYS A 196 -23.01 10.94 -7.98
CA LYS A 196 -22.11 10.18 -7.10
C LYS A 196 -20.74 10.00 -7.76
N VAL A 197 -19.69 10.24 -6.98
CA VAL A 197 -18.28 10.11 -7.41
C VAL A 197 -17.67 8.86 -6.81
N LEU A 198 -17.38 7.87 -7.65
CA LEU A 198 -16.63 6.67 -7.30
C LEU A 198 -15.16 6.91 -7.59
N LEU A 199 -14.30 6.70 -6.62
CA LEU A 199 -12.85 6.89 -6.76
C LEU A 199 -12.12 5.55 -6.77
N ASN A 200 -11.34 5.28 -7.80
CA ASN A 200 -10.38 4.18 -7.83
C ASN A 200 -8.95 4.73 -7.80
N VAL A 201 -8.17 4.31 -6.83
CA VAL A 201 -6.75 4.71 -6.69
C VAL A 201 -5.88 3.47 -6.69
N ALA A 202 -5.30 3.15 -7.85
CA ALA A 202 -4.47 1.97 -8.02
C ALA A 202 -3.61 2.06 -9.28
N ARG A 203 -2.47 1.35 -9.30
CA ARG A 203 -1.76 1.13 -10.56
C ARG A 203 -2.65 0.38 -11.54
N ILE A 204 -2.54 0.70 -12.81
CA ILE A 204 -3.27 -0.04 -13.86
C ILE A 204 -2.50 -1.31 -14.14
N THR A 205 -3.04 -2.45 -13.69
CA THR A 205 -2.44 -3.77 -13.79
C THR A 205 -3.52 -4.84 -13.84
N ARG A 206 -3.19 -6.03 -14.32
CA ARG A 206 -4.10 -7.18 -14.27
C ARG A 206 -4.61 -7.47 -12.85
N GLN A 207 -3.74 -7.32 -11.85
CA GLN A 207 -4.09 -7.52 -10.43
C GLN A 207 -5.23 -6.61 -9.98
N LYS A 208 -5.19 -5.33 -10.36
CA LYS A 208 -6.17 -4.30 -9.93
C LYS A 208 -7.48 -4.34 -10.70
N ASN A 209 -7.49 -5.04 -11.85
CA ASN A 209 -8.68 -5.41 -12.62
C ASN A 209 -9.66 -4.24 -12.85
N GLN A 210 -9.15 -3.08 -13.26
CA GLN A 210 -9.99 -1.93 -13.59
C GLN A 210 -11.00 -2.23 -14.71
N LYS A 211 -10.74 -3.26 -15.53
CA LYS A 211 -11.69 -3.73 -16.54
C LYS A 211 -13.04 -4.08 -15.91
N LEU A 212 -13.06 -4.78 -14.77
CA LEU A 212 -14.30 -5.08 -14.04
C LEU A 212 -15.07 -3.79 -13.68
N LEU A 213 -14.37 -2.75 -13.23
CA LEU A 213 -15.00 -1.45 -12.96
C LEU A 213 -15.61 -0.85 -14.22
N LEU A 214 -14.89 -0.87 -15.35
CA LEU A 214 -15.41 -0.36 -16.62
C LEU A 214 -16.65 -1.12 -17.08
N ASP A 215 -16.64 -2.46 -17.01
CA ASP A 215 -17.76 -3.31 -17.40
C ASP A 215 -19.02 -2.96 -16.56
N VAL A 216 -18.86 -2.77 -15.25
CA VAL A 216 -19.94 -2.35 -14.35
C VAL A 216 -20.40 -0.92 -14.65
N MET A 217 -19.48 0.03 -14.87
CA MET A 217 -19.82 1.40 -15.22
C MET A 217 -20.54 1.51 -16.57
N GLN A 218 -20.24 0.63 -17.52
CA GLN A 218 -21.00 0.52 -18.78
C GLN A 218 -22.45 0.13 -18.52
N MET A 219 -22.74 -0.77 -17.57
CA MET A 219 -24.09 -1.13 -17.17
C MET A 219 -24.83 0.03 -16.47
N LEU A 220 -24.07 0.92 -15.80
CA LEU A 220 -24.56 2.08 -15.06
C LEU A 220 -24.48 3.40 -15.87
N LYS A 221 -24.28 3.36 -17.18
CA LYS A 221 -24.04 4.55 -18.01
C LYS A 221 -25.16 5.59 -18.03
N TYR A 222 -26.38 5.19 -17.65
CA TYR A 222 -27.54 6.08 -17.55
C TYR A 222 -27.90 6.47 -16.12
N GLU A 223 -27.15 5.97 -15.13
CA GLU A 223 -27.30 6.34 -13.73
C GLU A 223 -26.52 7.63 -13.41
N ASN A 224 -26.94 8.33 -12.37
CA ASN A 224 -26.28 9.57 -11.93
C ASN A 224 -25.00 9.28 -11.12
N VAL A 225 -24.03 8.61 -11.78
CA VAL A 225 -22.77 8.17 -11.17
C VAL A 225 -21.62 8.25 -12.16
N ILE A 226 -20.46 8.72 -11.68
CA ILE A 226 -19.21 8.71 -12.42
C ILE A 226 -18.14 7.94 -11.67
N ALA A 227 -17.19 7.34 -12.40
CA ALA A 227 -15.97 6.78 -11.82
C ALA A 227 -14.76 7.61 -12.24
N VAL A 228 -13.94 7.96 -11.26
CA VAL A 228 -12.65 8.64 -11.42
C VAL A 228 -11.55 7.65 -11.08
N ILE A 229 -10.69 7.36 -12.05
CA ILE A 229 -9.59 6.41 -11.91
C ILE A 229 -8.28 7.18 -11.88
N LEU A 230 -7.55 7.06 -10.77
CA LEU A 230 -6.21 7.60 -10.57
C LEU A 230 -5.19 6.47 -10.57
N GLY A 231 -4.17 6.62 -11.36
CA GLY A 231 -3.07 5.67 -11.44
C GLY A 231 -2.43 5.66 -12.82
N ASP A 232 -1.31 5.00 -12.88
CA ASP A 232 -0.50 4.86 -14.09
C ASP A 232 -0.12 3.39 -14.27
N TYR A 233 0.47 3.07 -15.39
CA TYR A 233 0.94 1.74 -15.75
C TYR A 233 2.46 1.69 -15.82
N VAL A 234 3.02 0.48 -15.73
CA VAL A 234 4.42 0.21 -16.10
C VAL A 234 4.46 -0.35 -17.52
N ALA A 235 5.63 -0.35 -18.15
CA ALA A 235 5.77 -0.73 -19.56
C ALA A 235 5.10 -2.06 -19.94
N ASP A 236 5.18 -3.05 -19.05
CA ASP A 236 4.60 -4.39 -19.26
C ASP A 236 3.06 -4.38 -19.22
N ASP A 237 2.44 -3.38 -18.57
CA ASP A 237 0.99 -3.25 -18.42
C ASP A 237 0.36 -2.27 -19.45
N LYS A 238 1.15 -1.76 -20.41
CA LYS A 238 0.68 -0.78 -21.40
C LYS A 238 -0.52 -1.29 -22.20
N ILE A 239 -0.55 -2.56 -22.55
CA ILE A 239 -1.66 -3.16 -23.30
C ILE A 239 -2.97 -3.03 -22.51
N ILE A 240 -2.93 -3.30 -21.20
CA ILE A 240 -4.10 -3.17 -20.31
C ILE A 240 -4.58 -1.71 -20.28
N TYR A 241 -3.65 -0.77 -20.17
CA TYR A 241 -3.99 0.66 -20.17
C TYR A 241 -4.65 1.10 -21.49
N ASP A 242 -4.09 0.69 -22.63
CA ASP A 242 -4.61 1.02 -23.96
C ASP A 242 -6.03 0.43 -24.16
N GLU A 243 -6.27 -0.80 -23.69
CA GLU A 243 -7.61 -1.42 -23.70
C GLU A 243 -8.62 -0.64 -22.84
N LEU A 244 -8.22 -0.19 -21.65
CA LEU A 244 -9.08 0.62 -20.78
C LEU A 244 -9.45 1.95 -21.42
N ILE A 245 -8.48 2.66 -22.01
CA ILE A 245 -8.73 3.94 -22.71
C ILE A 245 -9.71 3.76 -23.86
N THR A 246 -9.51 2.70 -24.67
CA THR A 246 -10.33 2.44 -25.86
C THR A 246 -11.76 2.08 -25.50
N ASN A 247 -11.96 1.32 -24.42
CA ASN A 247 -13.25 0.73 -24.07
C ASN A 247 -13.98 1.45 -22.92
N LYS A 248 -13.45 2.57 -22.39
CA LYS A 248 -14.08 3.27 -21.27
C LYS A 248 -15.44 3.84 -21.63
N PRO A 249 -16.48 3.64 -20.82
CA PRO A 249 -17.77 4.29 -21.00
C PRO A 249 -17.68 5.79 -20.67
N PRO A 250 -18.69 6.61 -21.12
CA PRO A 250 -18.63 8.07 -20.97
C PRO A 250 -18.61 8.56 -19.53
N ASN A 251 -19.16 7.78 -18.59
CA ASN A 251 -19.17 8.07 -17.16
C ASN A 251 -17.91 7.59 -16.41
N VAL A 252 -16.83 7.25 -17.13
CA VAL A 252 -15.52 6.89 -16.55
C VAL A 252 -14.44 7.88 -17.00
N HIS A 253 -13.72 8.40 -16.04
CA HIS A 253 -12.64 9.39 -16.23
C HIS A 253 -11.31 8.83 -15.73
N LEU A 254 -10.39 8.47 -16.65
CA LEU A 254 -9.02 8.08 -16.34
C LEU A 254 -8.18 9.36 -16.30
N LEU A 255 -7.76 9.77 -15.11
CA LEU A 255 -6.99 11.01 -14.92
C LEU A 255 -5.48 10.77 -14.84
N GLY A 256 -5.05 9.50 -14.91
CA GLY A 256 -3.65 9.15 -14.83
C GLY A 256 -3.07 9.36 -13.43
N LYS A 257 -1.76 9.53 -13.38
CA LYS A 257 -1.03 9.77 -12.15
C LYS A 257 -1.16 11.22 -11.70
N VAL A 258 -1.53 11.44 -10.44
CA VAL A 258 -1.63 12.75 -9.81
C VAL A 258 -0.76 12.80 -8.54
N SER A 259 -0.29 13.98 -8.16
CA SER A 259 0.51 14.17 -6.93
C SER A 259 -0.33 14.47 -5.69
N ASN A 260 -1.55 14.95 -5.87
CA ASN A 260 -2.49 15.38 -4.83
C ASN A 260 -3.66 14.43 -4.66
N VAL A 261 -3.38 13.13 -4.59
CA VAL A 261 -4.39 12.06 -4.46
C VAL A 261 -5.35 12.31 -3.29
N SER A 262 -4.84 12.87 -2.19
CA SER A 262 -5.64 13.22 -1.00
C SER A 262 -6.86 14.09 -1.32
N ASP A 263 -6.74 15.03 -2.23
CA ASP A 263 -7.84 15.93 -2.59
C ASP A 263 -8.98 15.18 -3.30
N TYR A 264 -8.65 14.14 -4.06
CA TYR A 264 -9.65 13.32 -4.75
C TYR A 264 -10.43 12.45 -3.77
N TYR A 265 -9.79 11.90 -2.73
CA TYR A 265 -10.52 11.22 -1.66
C TYR A 265 -11.54 12.15 -1.00
N LEU A 266 -11.16 13.40 -0.71
CA LEU A 266 -12.04 14.39 -0.10
C LEU A 266 -13.21 14.84 -1.01
N CYS A 267 -13.13 14.54 -2.31
CA CYS A 267 -14.19 14.81 -3.29
C CYS A 267 -15.02 13.58 -3.64
N ALA A 268 -14.70 12.40 -3.11
CA ALA A 268 -15.33 11.13 -3.46
C ALA A 268 -16.48 10.76 -2.50
N ASP A 269 -17.53 10.14 -3.03
CA ASP A 269 -18.61 9.53 -2.25
C ASP A 269 -18.28 8.09 -1.84
N ALA A 270 -17.64 7.32 -2.74
CA ALA A 270 -17.18 5.97 -2.46
C ALA A 270 -15.81 5.69 -3.07
N PHE A 271 -15.06 4.81 -2.41
CA PHE A 271 -13.82 4.24 -2.90
C PHE A 271 -14.10 2.86 -3.49
N VAL A 272 -13.71 2.63 -4.75
CA VAL A 272 -13.96 1.36 -5.44
C VAL A 272 -12.65 0.64 -5.74
N LEU A 273 -12.57 -0.64 -5.39
CA LEU A 273 -11.41 -1.47 -5.68
C LEU A 273 -11.85 -2.86 -6.16
N THR A 274 -11.48 -3.18 -7.40
CA THR A 274 -11.95 -4.36 -8.14
C THR A 274 -10.87 -5.44 -8.28
N SER A 275 -9.91 -5.45 -7.38
CA SER A 275 -8.71 -6.30 -7.43
C SER A 275 -9.03 -7.79 -7.43
N ILE A 276 -8.14 -8.59 -8.05
CA ILE A 276 -8.19 -10.06 -8.04
C ILE A 276 -7.49 -10.63 -6.79
N PHE A 277 -6.45 -9.96 -6.30
CA PHE A 277 -5.76 -10.29 -5.05
C PHE A 277 -5.12 -9.04 -4.45
N GLU A 278 -5.01 -8.98 -3.12
CA GLU A 278 -4.38 -7.90 -2.35
C GLU A 278 -3.66 -8.45 -1.12
N GLY A 279 -2.64 -7.72 -0.66
CA GLY A 279 -2.14 -7.86 0.69
C GLY A 279 -3.03 -7.07 1.66
N LEU A 280 -2.66 -5.81 1.89
CA LEU A 280 -3.48 -4.81 2.58
C LEU A 280 -3.30 -3.48 1.84
N PRO A 281 -4.27 -3.05 1.00
CA PRO A 281 -4.10 -1.89 0.14
C PRO A 281 -4.11 -0.58 0.93
N ILE A 282 -3.03 0.20 0.83
CA ILE A 282 -2.91 1.52 1.47
C ILE A 282 -4.04 2.47 1.02
N SER A 283 -4.42 2.41 -0.26
CA SER A 283 -5.50 3.24 -0.79
C SER A 283 -6.86 2.99 -0.12
N LEU A 284 -7.11 1.78 0.40
CA LEU A 284 -8.29 1.50 1.22
C LEU A 284 -8.19 2.20 2.58
N LEU A 285 -7.02 2.19 3.21
CA LEU A 285 -6.79 2.85 4.51
C LEU A 285 -6.92 4.38 4.37
N GLU A 286 -6.42 4.93 3.28
CA GLU A 286 -6.59 6.35 2.93
C GLU A 286 -8.07 6.69 2.76
N ALA A 287 -8.85 5.86 2.06
CA ALA A 287 -10.29 6.03 1.91
C ALA A 287 -11.01 6.05 3.27
N LEU A 288 -10.70 5.10 4.16
CA LEU A 288 -11.27 5.06 5.51
C LEU A 288 -10.92 6.33 6.30
N SER A 289 -9.67 6.80 6.22
CA SER A 289 -9.23 8.01 6.91
C SER A 289 -10.00 9.26 6.47
N ALA A 290 -10.34 9.33 5.19
CA ALA A 290 -11.16 10.40 4.60
C ALA A 290 -12.66 10.23 4.89
N GLY A 291 -13.08 9.08 5.42
CA GLY A 291 -14.50 8.73 5.60
C GLY A 291 -15.19 8.45 4.27
N VAL A 292 -14.48 7.91 3.30
CA VAL A 292 -15.00 7.49 2.00
C VAL A 292 -15.36 6.01 2.10
N ILE A 293 -16.60 5.66 1.70
CA ILE A 293 -17.13 4.30 1.86
C ILE A 293 -16.46 3.34 0.87
N PRO A 294 -15.86 2.25 1.32
CA PRO A 294 -15.30 1.25 0.42
C PRO A 294 -16.39 0.36 -0.19
N VAL A 295 -16.32 0.17 -1.50
CA VAL A 295 -17.08 -0.82 -2.28
C VAL A 295 -16.06 -1.67 -3.03
N CYS A 296 -15.83 -2.90 -2.59
CA CYS A 296 -14.66 -3.67 -2.98
C CYS A 296 -15.00 -5.12 -3.35
N THR A 297 -14.10 -5.75 -4.13
CA THR A 297 -14.08 -7.21 -4.30
C THR A 297 -13.56 -7.90 -3.03
N PRO A 298 -14.02 -9.13 -2.71
CA PRO A 298 -13.72 -9.83 -1.45
C PRO A 298 -12.39 -10.57 -1.53
N VAL A 299 -11.28 -9.83 -1.58
CA VAL A 299 -9.94 -10.41 -1.73
C VAL A 299 -8.97 -9.89 -0.68
N GLY A 300 -8.10 -10.77 -0.22
CA GLY A 300 -6.98 -10.42 0.63
C GLY A 300 -7.37 -9.73 1.93
N GLY A 301 -6.51 -8.83 2.37
CA GLY A 301 -6.74 -8.02 3.55
C GLY A 301 -7.98 -7.11 3.48
N ILE A 302 -8.60 -6.95 2.30
CA ILE A 302 -9.87 -6.21 2.16
C ILE A 302 -10.98 -6.90 2.97
N ILE A 303 -11.03 -8.24 2.94
CA ILE A 303 -12.05 -9.03 3.67
C ILE A 303 -11.98 -8.79 5.18
N SER A 304 -10.79 -8.58 5.71
CA SER A 304 -10.61 -8.35 7.15
C SER A 304 -11.07 -6.96 7.59
N ILE A 305 -11.04 -5.97 6.70
CA ILE A 305 -11.38 -4.57 6.97
C ILE A 305 -12.83 -4.26 6.63
N VAL A 306 -13.24 -4.54 5.38
CA VAL A 306 -14.54 -4.14 4.86
C VAL A 306 -15.61 -5.11 5.35
N LYS A 307 -16.09 -4.90 6.57
CA LYS A 307 -17.25 -5.61 7.14
C LYS A 307 -18.54 -4.83 6.83
N LYS A 308 -19.70 -5.43 7.14
CA LYS A 308 -21.03 -4.84 6.87
C LYS A 308 -21.27 -3.47 7.55
N ASP A 309 -20.54 -3.18 8.59
CA ASP A 309 -20.55 -1.91 9.34
C ASP A 309 -19.50 -0.91 8.87
N ILE A 310 -18.68 -1.26 7.88
CA ILE A 310 -17.61 -0.42 7.31
C ILE A 310 -17.87 -0.06 5.85
N GLY A 311 -18.41 -0.99 5.06
CA GLY A 311 -18.62 -0.78 3.63
C GLY A 311 -19.28 -1.98 2.95
N PHE A 312 -19.08 -2.07 1.64
CA PHE A 312 -19.73 -3.08 0.80
C PHE A 312 -18.70 -4.00 0.15
N LEU A 313 -18.87 -5.31 0.33
CA LEU A 313 -18.10 -6.34 -0.38
C LEU A 313 -19.00 -7.08 -1.37
N SER A 314 -18.51 -7.30 -2.59
CA SER A 314 -19.17 -8.23 -3.52
C SER A 314 -19.03 -9.68 -3.01
N GLU A 315 -19.88 -10.57 -3.50
CA GLU A 315 -19.81 -12.00 -3.13
C GLU A 315 -18.57 -12.67 -3.74
N ASP A 316 -18.21 -12.23 -4.95
CA ASP A 316 -17.04 -12.69 -5.69
C ASP A 316 -16.48 -11.57 -6.59
N VAL A 317 -15.52 -11.91 -7.45
CA VAL A 317 -14.87 -10.97 -8.39
C VAL A 317 -15.58 -10.90 -9.75
N SER A 318 -16.83 -11.35 -9.87
CA SER A 318 -17.61 -11.28 -11.11
C SER A 318 -18.24 -9.92 -11.33
N THR A 319 -18.48 -9.57 -12.59
CA THR A 319 -19.17 -8.32 -12.97
C THR A 319 -20.58 -8.24 -12.38
N ALA A 320 -21.33 -9.35 -12.37
CA ALA A 320 -22.69 -9.38 -11.84
C ALA A 320 -22.72 -9.13 -10.33
N SER A 321 -21.83 -9.78 -9.57
CA SER A 321 -21.72 -9.61 -8.12
C SER A 321 -21.32 -8.18 -7.76
N PHE A 322 -20.30 -7.62 -8.43
CA PHE A 322 -19.84 -6.26 -8.15
C PHE A 322 -20.89 -5.20 -8.55
N TYR A 323 -21.61 -5.41 -9.68
CA TYR A 323 -22.74 -4.56 -10.09
C TYR A 323 -23.83 -4.52 -9.01
N ASN A 324 -24.27 -5.69 -8.52
CA ASN A 324 -25.30 -5.77 -7.47
C ASN A 324 -24.85 -5.06 -6.18
N THR A 325 -23.59 -5.22 -5.79
CA THR A 325 -23.00 -4.57 -4.62
C THR A 325 -22.96 -3.05 -4.79
N LEU A 326 -22.57 -2.57 -5.97
CA LEU A 326 -22.56 -1.13 -6.26
C LEU A 326 -23.97 -0.55 -6.31
N LYS A 327 -24.96 -1.27 -6.86
CA LYS A 327 -26.38 -0.87 -6.80
C LYS A 327 -26.89 -0.81 -5.36
N THR A 328 -26.50 -1.74 -4.48
CA THR A 328 -26.85 -1.70 -3.06
C THR A 328 -26.29 -0.44 -2.39
N TYR A 329 -25.03 -0.09 -2.66
CA TYR A 329 -24.44 1.18 -2.18
C TYR A 329 -25.20 2.41 -2.72
N LEU A 330 -25.48 2.46 -4.02
CA LEU A 330 -26.16 3.62 -4.65
C LEU A 330 -27.58 3.84 -4.10
N ASN A 331 -28.26 2.78 -3.67
CA ASN A 331 -29.61 2.82 -3.09
C ASN A 331 -29.62 2.91 -1.54
N ALA A 332 -28.45 2.95 -0.90
CA ALA A 332 -28.34 3.02 0.56
C ALA A 332 -28.87 4.37 1.08
N ASP A 333 -29.59 4.33 2.20
CA ASP A 333 -30.09 5.52 2.84
C ASP A 333 -28.98 6.39 3.49
N LYS A 334 -29.26 7.66 3.72
CA LYS A 334 -28.28 8.61 4.25
C LYS A 334 -27.79 8.23 5.66
N SER A 335 -28.65 7.62 6.48
CA SER A 335 -28.30 7.24 7.85
C SER A 335 -27.28 6.11 7.85
N LEU A 336 -27.50 5.07 7.01
CA LEU A 336 -26.53 3.99 6.83
C LEU A 336 -25.19 4.55 6.33
N ILE A 337 -25.22 5.42 5.31
CA ILE A 337 -24.03 6.04 4.75
C ILE A 337 -23.21 6.78 5.80
N GLU A 338 -23.85 7.61 6.65
CA GLU A 338 -23.14 8.35 7.70
C GLU A 338 -22.58 7.41 8.80
N ASN A 339 -23.32 6.37 9.17
CA ASN A 339 -22.83 5.37 10.11
C ASN A 339 -21.57 4.65 9.56
N LEU A 340 -21.58 4.21 8.31
CA LEU A 340 -20.44 3.56 7.68
C LEU A 340 -19.21 4.47 7.62
N LYS A 341 -19.38 5.75 7.29
CA LYS A 341 -18.29 6.75 7.29
C LYS A 341 -17.66 6.91 8.69
N ASN A 342 -18.49 7.02 9.72
CA ASN A 342 -18.00 7.21 11.09
C ASN A 342 -17.27 5.97 11.59
N ASN A 343 -17.84 4.77 11.39
CA ASN A 343 -17.22 3.51 11.75
C ASN A 343 -15.90 3.30 11.02
N GLY A 344 -15.85 3.64 9.71
CA GLY A 344 -14.62 3.55 8.91
C GLY A 344 -13.51 4.46 9.46
N ARG A 345 -13.83 5.72 9.83
CA ARG A 345 -12.84 6.63 10.45
C ARG A 345 -12.39 6.15 11.83
N GLU A 346 -13.32 5.64 12.65
CA GLU A 346 -12.98 5.11 13.96
C GLU A 346 -12.04 3.90 13.85
N LEU A 347 -12.37 2.94 12.98
CA LEU A 347 -11.54 1.78 12.70
C LEU A 347 -10.14 2.18 12.21
N TYR A 348 -10.07 3.15 11.27
CA TYR A 348 -8.79 3.67 10.78
C TYR A 348 -7.97 4.28 11.92
N ASN A 349 -8.54 5.16 12.72
CA ASN A 349 -7.84 5.84 13.80
C ASN A 349 -7.28 4.84 14.82
N LYS A 350 -8.05 3.82 15.16
CA LYS A 350 -7.70 2.82 16.17
C LYS A 350 -6.63 1.85 15.66
N GLU A 351 -6.79 1.31 14.46
CA GLU A 351 -6.00 0.16 14.01
C GLU A 351 -5.03 0.47 12.87
N TYR A 352 -5.37 1.39 11.96
CA TYR A 352 -4.72 1.56 10.66
C TYR A 352 -4.05 2.92 10.45
N SER A 353 -4.08 3.82 11.45
CA SER A 353 -3.28 5.04 11.37
C SER A 353 -1.79 4.71 11.37
N MET A 354 -0.97 5.49 10.67
CA MET A 354 0.49 5.27 10.66
C MET A 354 1.07 5.34 12.06
N LYS A 355 0.50 6.17 12.94
CA LYS A 355 0.91 6.23 14.35
C LYS A 355 0.68 4.88 15.05
N SER A 356 -0.52 4.30 14.96
CA SER A 356 -0.83 2.98 15.56
C SER A 356 0.10 1.89 15.02
N CYS A 357 0.34 1.89 13.70
CA CYS A 357 1.25 0.94 13.06
C CYS A 357 2.70 1.11 13.55
N ALA A 358 3.20 2.35 13.61
CA ALA A 358 4.56 2.64 14.09
C ALA A 358 4.74 2.28 15.58
N ASP A 359 3.71 2.45 16.40
CA ASP A 359 3.75 2.03 17.81
C ASP A 359 3.84 0.50 17.96
N LYS A 360 3.13 -0.26 17.09
CA LYS A 360 3.23 -1.73 17.03
C LYS A 360 4.63 -2.19 16.59
N TYR A 361 5.22 -1.55 15.58
CA TYR A 361 6.62 -1.83 15.17
C TYR A 361 7.62 -1.45 16.23
N ASP A 362 7.42 -0.34 16.91
CA ASP A 362 8.26 0.12 18.01
C ASP A 362 8.30 -0.91 19.16
N ALA A 363 7.12 -1.37 19.57
CA ALA A 363 7.00 -2.45 20.56
C ALA A 363 7.73 -3.72 20.09
N LEU A 364 7.58 -4.12 18.83
CA LEU A 364 8.32 -5.25 18.26
C LEU A 364 9.83 -5.00 18.29
N TYR A 365 10.30 -3.81 17.90
CA TYR A 365 11.73 -3.47 17.93
C TYR A 365 12.35 -3.58 19.31
N HIS A 366 11.59 -3.38 20.37
CA HIS A 366 12.07 -3.49 21.75
C HIS A 366 11.91 -4.89 22.36
N SER A 367 10.98 -5.71 21.86
CA SER A 367 10.71 -7.06 22.41
C SER A 367 11.67 -8.15 21.90
N LEU A 368 12.35 -7.96 20.76
CA LEU A 368 13.26 -8.93 20.14
C LEU A 368 14.65 -9.01 20.84
#